data_ebb1600f3264ebafb7447be72c1fb971
#
_entry.id   ebb1600f3264ebafb7447be72c1fb971
#
_cell.length_a   1.000
_cell.length_b   1.000
_cell.length_c   1.000
_cell.angle_alpha   90.00
_cell.angle_beta   90.00
_cell.angle_gamma   90.00
#
_symmetry.space_group_name_H-M   'P 1'
#
loop_
_entity.id
_entity.type
_entity.pdbx_description
1 polymer ?
#
loop_
_entity_poly.entity_id
_entity_poly.type
_entity_poly.pdbx_seq_one_letter_code
_entity_poly.pdbx_strand_id
1 'polypeptide(L)'
;MLAELMLSRSLLSLFSLSLLGLPACAATPDAKQALAAQNRGANPVATPPRNARASLSQQERFNLWKSEFIARSVRMGYDRSMVERLILPAKIEERALERDKTQPEFSKPVWSYVDNAANASRLNGGRTKLAENGEVFDAIEARYKVPRHILTSIWGLETAYGKIMGTYNPVDALATFAFEGRRTSFGEAQLYALLDLLKSGAVRQDQLIGSWAGAMGMTQFIPATFRDYAVDFDGDGNKDLWENEADALGSAAHYLSRHGWRWGEPVMTEVAVDAEFDYSLLEGSKKTVNQWTALGVRPVGGQRWSAEAGFLDAKLIAPGGHRGPKLLTFKNFDVIKKYNNSTSYAMGITVLGEALRGKSVITTDWPRNDKPLSFDDKKSMQRKLNQLGFNVGGVDGIIGPGTRKGIRAWQKSRGLPADGYIEQDLFKRLMAQ
;
A
#
# COMPACT_ATOMS: atom_id res chain seq x y z
N MET A 1 -20.98 -59.69 -15.87
CA MET A 1 -19.64 -60.18 -16.27
C MET A 1 -18.68 -59.19 -15.68
N LEU A 2 -18.25 -59.49 -14.48
CA LEU A 2 -16.91 -60.04 -14.15
C LEU A 2 -15.84 -59.05 -14.52
N ALA A 3 -15.10 -58.51 -13.66
CA ALA A 3 -14.37 -58.91 -12.45
C ALA A 3 -13.14 -58.05 -12.45
N GLU A 4 -12.83 -57.50 -11.39
CA GLU A 4 -11.87 -57.80 -10.30
C GLU A 4 -10.54 -57.10 -10.48
N LEU A 5 -10.19 -56.37 -9.46
CA LEU A 5 -9.33 -56.61 -8.28
C LEU A 5 -7.84 -56.31 -8.58
N MET A 6 -7.10 -55.62 -7.83
CA MET A 6 -6.59 -55.62 -6.47
C MET A 6 -5.51 -54.56 -6.31
N LEU A 7 -5.53 -53.82 -5.23
CA LEU A 7 -4.58 -53.76 -4.11
C LEU A 7 -3.08 -53.63 -4.39
N SER A 8 -2.44 -52.58 -3.95
CA SER A 8 -1.57 -52.64 -2.77
C SER A 8 -0.81 -51.34 -2.49
N ARG A 9 -0.99 -50.85 -1.26
CA ARG A 9 0.00 -50.55 -0.21
C ARG A 9 1.12 -49.53 -0.47
N SER A 10 1.00 -48.44 0.27
CA SER A 10 2.03 -47.84 1.15
C SER A 10 3.48 -47.80 0.69
N LEU A 11 4.00 -46.57 0.65
CA LEU A 11 5.33 -46.26 1.22
C LEU A 11 5.44 -44.76 1.50
N LEU A 12 5.47 -44.41 2.79
CA LEU A 12 6.09 -43.20 3.27
C LEU A 12 7.57 -43.20 2.84
N SER A 13 8.04 -42.13 2.23
CA SER A 13 9.45 -41.82 2.29
C SER A 13 9.64 -40.30 2.49
N LEU A 14 10.14 -40.00 3.67
CA LEU A 14 10.82 -38.76 4.01
C LEU A 14 11.87 -38.49 2.93
N PHE A 15 11.84 -37.26 2.36
CA PHE A 15 13.00 -36.72 1.67
C PHE A 15 13.50 -35.49 2.42
N SER A 16 14.65 -35.70 3.01
CA SER A 16 15.53 -34.74 3.62
C SER A 16 16.03 -33.72 2.59
N LEU A 17 16.05 -32.47 3.01
CA LEU A 17 16.71 -31.35 2.34
C LEU A 17 18.20 -31.68 2.16
N SER A 18 18.64 -31.83 0.92
CA SER A 18 20.05 -31.74 0.57
C SER A 18 20.28 -30.45 -0.21
N LEU A 19 20.98 -29.51 0.43
CA LEU A 19 21.64 -28.38 -0.22
C LEU A 19 22.64 -28.92 -1.26
N LEU A 20 22.35 -28.73 -2.53
CA LEU A 20 23.35 -28.85 -3.60
C LEU A 20 23.83 -27.46 -3.95
N GLY A 21 25.09 -27.19 -3.56
CA GLY A 21 25.80 -25.97 -3.91
C GLY A 21 26.06 -25.92 -5.44
N LEU A 22 25.74 -24.79 -6.02
CA LEU A 22 26.18 -24.43 -7.38
C LEU A 22 27.68 -24.15 -7.35
N PRO A 23 28.45 -24.62 -8.34
CA PRO A 23 29.89 -24.35 -8.39
C PRO A 23 30.12 -22.86 -8.70
N ALA A 24 30.91 -22.23 -7.84
CA ALA A 24 31.45 -20.91 -8.09
C ALA A 24 32.39 -21.00 -9.34
N CYS A 25 32.00 -20.33 -10.42
CA CYS A 25 32.89 -20.08 -11.54
C CYS A 25 34.06 -19.23 -11.03
N ALA A 26 35.21 -19.85 -10.83
CA ALA A 26 36.45 -19.15 -10.56
C ALA A 26 36.83 -18.33 -11.81
N ALA A 27 36.80 -17.01 -11.70
CA ALA A 27 37.30 -16.13 -12.76
C ALA A 27 38.81 -16.35 -12.94
N THR A 28 39.23 -16.49 -14.20
CA THR A 28 40.64 -16.64 -14.57
C THR A 28 41.47 -15.42 -14.12
N PRO A 29 42.78 -15.58 -13.88
CA PRO A 29 43.67 -14.48 -13.44
C PRO A 29 43.65 -13.25 -14.36
N ASP A 30 43.43 -13.43 -15.65
CA ASP A 30 43.41 -12.35 -16.65
C ASP A 30 42.18 -11.43 -16.52
N ALA A 31 41.02 -11.97 -16.10
CA ALA A 31 39.82 -11.16 -15.89
C ALA A 31 39.96 -10.22 -14.66
N LYS A 32 40.72 -10.65 -13.64
CA LYS A 32 41.00 -9.82 -12.46
C LYS A 32 41.99 -8.69 -12.75
N GLN A 33 42.97 -8.92 -13.68
CA GLN A 33 43.91 -7.89 -14.09
C GLN A 33 43.28 -6.86 -15.03
N ALA A 34 42.37 -7.26 -15.93
CA ALA A 34 41.60 -6.35 -16.78
C ALA A 34 40.67 -5.44 -15.99
N LEU A 35 40.02 -5.97 -14.96
CA LEU A 35 39.15 -5.17 -14.05
C LEU A 35 39.95 -4.19 -13.19
N ALA A 36 41.16 -4.53 -12.79
CA ALA A 36 42.08 -3.68 -12.04
C ALA A 36 42.68 -2.54 -12.88
N ALA A 37 42.85 -2.75 -14.21
CA ALA A 37 43.38 -1.74 -15.12
C ALA A 37 42.31 -0.67 -15.50
N GLN A 38 41.06 -1.02 -15.61
CA GLN A 38 39.94 -0.07 -15.84
C GLN A 38 39.62 0.86 -14.67
N ASN A 39 40.06 0.50 -13.46
CA ASN A 39 39.78 1.27 -12.24
C ASN A 39 40.81 2.37 -11.92
N ARG A 40 41.81 2.62 -12.77
CA ARG A 40 42.88 3.61 -12.51
C ARG A 40 42.51 5.05 -12.90
N GLY A 41 41.29 5.34 -13.35
CA GLY A 41 40.88 6.66 -13.83
C GLY A 41 39.90 7.44 -12.95
N ALA A 42 39.39 6.89 -11.87
CA ALA A 42 38.47 7.60 -10.96
C ALA A 42 39.17 7.85 -9.63
N ASN A 43 39.59 9.07 -9.36
CA ASN A 43 39.91 9.51 -8.01
C ASN A 43 38.72 9.18 -7.10
N PRO A 44 38.85 8.37 -6.04
CA PRO A 44 37.79 8.18 -5.08
C PRO A 44 37.53 9.54 -4.41
N VAL A 45 36.31 10.06 -4.55
CA VAL A 45 35.88 11.20 -3.73
C VAL A 45 36.09 10.78 -2.28
N ALA A 46 37.08 11.39 -1.62
CA ALA A 46 37.40 11.06 -0.24
C ALA A 46 36.17 11.37 0.63
N THR A 47 35.58 10.35 1.21
CA THR A 47 34.45 10.48 2.11
C THR A 47 34.97 11.14 3.41
N PRO A 48 34.52 12.34 3.78
CA PRO A 48 35.00 13.01 4.97
C PRO A 48 34.66 12.16 6.23
N PRO A 49 35.52 12.17 7.27
CA PRO A 49 35.29 11.44 8.50
C PRO A 49 33.96 11.88 9.16
N ARG A 50 33.34 10.99 9.91
CA ARG A 50 31.99 11.17 10.49
C ARG A 50 31.81 12.49 11.26
N ASN A 51 32.84 12.95 11.95
CA ASN A 51 32.83 14.20 12.71
C ASN A 51 32.85 15.45 11.80
N ALA A 52 33.48 15.37 10.61
CA ALA A 52 33.49 16.47 9.65
C ALA A 52 32.14 16.61 8.90
N ARG A 53 31.33 15.54 8.84
CA ARG A 53 29.99 15.61 8.25
C ARG A 53 28.99 16.39 9.12
N ALA A 54 29.18 16.40 10.44
CA ALA A 54 28.28 17.06 11.38
C ALA A 54 28.35 18.59 11.28
N SER A 55 29.46 19.16 10.76
CA SER A 55 29.63 20.60 10.55
C SER A 55 29.14 21.11 9.20
N LEU A 56 28.78 20.21 8.27
CA LEU A 56 28.28 20.57 6.95
C LEU A 56 26.84 21.07 7.01
N SER A 57 26.50 22.07 6.21
CA SER A 57 25.13 22.47 5.96
C SER A 57 24.31 21.33 5.34
N GLN A 58 22.99 21.40 5.41
CA GLN A 58 22.10 20.41 4.78
C GLN A 58 22.39 20.25 3.29
N GLN A 59 22.57 21.37 2.58
CA GLN A 59 22.87 21.36 1.14
C GLN A 59 24.22 20.69 0.83
N GLU A 60 25.26 20.94 1.64
CA GLU A 60 26.57 20.30 1.45
C GLU A 60 26.48 18.78 1.71
N ARG A 61 25.75 18.36 2.76
CA ARG A 61 25.50 16.93 3.00
C ARG A 61 24.71 16.27 1.84
N PHE A 62 23.73 16.98 1.29
CA PHE A 62 22.95 16.50 0.13
C PHE A 62 23.84 16.35 -1.12
N ASN A 63 24.71 17.33 -1.38
CA ASN A 63 25.65 17.26 -2.51
C ASN A 63 26.65 16.09 -2.32
N LEU A 64 27.13 15.86 -1.11
CA LEU A 64 27.96 14.71 -0.79
C LEU A 64 27.20 13.39 -1.03
N TRP A 65 25.96 13.29 -0.56
CA TRP A 65 25.11 12.14 -0.80
C TRP A 65 24.90 11.88 -2.31
N LYS A 66 24.64 12.92 -3.11
CA LYS A 66 24.54 12.79 -4.57
C LYS A 66 25.80 12.18 -5.18
N SER A 67 26.96 12.68 -4.79
CA SER A 67 28.24 12.16 -5.28
C SER A 67 28.46 10.69 -4.89
N GLU A 68 28.11 10.33 -3.65
CA GLU A 68 28.19 8.95 -3.15
C GLU A 68 27.20 8.03 -3.87
N PHE A 69 25.96 8.48 -4.11
CA PHE A 69 24.95 7.74 -4.85
C PHE A 69 25.39 7.48 -6.29
N ILE A 70 25.90 8.50 -6.99
CA ILE A 70 26.46 8.37 -8.34
C ILE A 70 27.58 7.33 -8.35
N ALA A 71 28.53 7.43 -7.42
CA ALA A 71 29.65 6.49 -7.34
C ALA A 71 29.18 5.05 -7.06
N ARG A 72 28.17 4.85 -6.19
CA ARG A 72 27.57 3.53 -5.96
C ARG A 72 26.87 2.99 -7.21
N SER A 73 26.07 3.82 -7.87
CA SER A 73 25.35 3.44 -9.09
C SER A 73 26.28 3.02 -10.22
N VAL A 74 27.38 3.75 -10.42
CA VAL A 74 28.41 3.38 -11.42
C VAL A 74 29.06 2.03 -11.09
N ARG A 75 29.37 1.77 -9.81
CA ARG A 75 29.88 0.45 -9.39
C ARG A 75 28.88 -0.68 -9.60
N MET A 76 27.59 -0.39 -9.62
CA MET A 76 26.52 -1.35 -9.93
C MET A 76 26.32 -1.56 -11.45
N GLY A 77 27.06 -0.84 -12.31
CA GLY A 77 27.01 -0.99 -13.77
C GLY A 77 26.06 -0.04 -14.48
N TYR A 78 25.59 1.02 -13.81
CA TYR A 78 24.86 2.08 -14.49
C TYR A 78 25.82 3.04 -15.21
N ASP A 79 25.38 3.55 -16.36
CA ASP A 79 26.13 4.57 -17.10
C ASP A 79 26.25 5.85 -16.26
N ARG A 80 27.48 6.34 -16.12
CA ARG A 80 27.78 7.53 -15.31
C ARG A 80 26.99 8.75 -15.78
N SER A 81 26.98 9.00 -17.09
CA SER A 81 26.34 10.20 -17.64
C SER A 81 24.82 10.18 -17.44
N MET A 82 24.20 9.00 -17.52
CA MET A 82 22.77 8.82 -17.22
C MET A 82 22.49 9.12 -15.76
N VAL A 83 23.27 8.56 -14.82
CA VAL A 83 23.08 8.80 -13.38
C VAL A 83 23.30 10.26 -13.02
N GLU A 84 24.34 10.90 -13.57
CA GLU A 84 24.64 12.31 -13.35
C GLU A 84 23.53 13.21 -13.88
N ARG A 85 23.01 12.97 -15.08
CA ARG A 85 21.87 13.74 -15.63
C ARG A 85 20.62 13.62 -14.74
N LEU A 86 20.40 12.50 -14.11
CA LEU A 86 19.25 12.30 -13.21
C LEU A 86 19.47 12.96 -11.84
N ILE A 87 20.63 12.76 -11.23
CA ILE A 87 20.85 13.03 -9.80
C ILE A 87 21.44 14.42 -9.54
N LEU A 88 22.33 14.93 -10.41
CA LEU A 88 22.94 16.25 -10.15
C LEU A 88 21.94 17.39 -10.08
N PRO A 89 20.88 17.45 -10.95
CA PRO A 89 19.88 18.49 -10.87
C PRO A 89 18.94 18.37 -9.66
N ALA A 90 18.90 17.21 -9.00
CA ALA A 90 17.97 16.95 -7.90
C ALA A 90 18.13 17.95 -6.76
N LYS A 91 16.98 18.40 -6.24
CA LYS A 91 16.84 19.37 -5.13
C LYS A 91 16.20 18.71 -3.93
N ILE A 92 16.43 19.29 -2.76
CA ILE A 92 15.71 18.89 -1.55
C ILE A 92 14.27 19.40 -1.67
N GLU A 93 13.30 18.48 -1.58
CA GLU A 93 11.88 18.78 -1.57
C GLU A 93 11.35 18.69 -0.12
N GLU A 94 11.47 19.78 0.63
CA GLU A 94 11.08 19.81 2.04
C GLU A 94 9.61 19.45 2.29
N ARG A 95 8.71 19.85 1.36
CA ARG A 95 7.29 19.50 1.44
C ARG A 95 7.03 17.99 1.38
N ALA A 96 7.93 17.21 0.76
CA ALA A 96 7.84 15.76 0.78
C ALA A 96 8.01 15.21 2.21
N LEU A 97 8.96 15.73 2.97
CA LEU A 97 9.19 15.34 4.37
C LEU A 97 8.04 15.78 5.29
N GLU A 98 7.47 16.98 5.08
CA GLU A 98 6.32 17.46 5.84
C GLU A 98 5.07 16.62 5.58
N ARG A 99 4.78 16.31 4.33
CA ARG A 99 3.63 15.48 3.93
C ARG A 99 3.77 14.04 4.39
N ASP A 100 4.99 13.51 4.43
CA ASP A 100 5.25 12.18 4.98
C ASP A 100 4.85 12.05 6.46
N LYS A 101 4.92 13.16 7.22
CA LYS A 101 4.50 13.21 8.64
C LYS A 101 2.99 13.36 8.83
N THR A 102 2.26 13.91 7.85
CA THR A 102 0.87 14.37 8.00
C THR A 102 -0.14 13.70 7.08
N GLN A 103 0.11 12.46 6.65
CA GLN A 103 -0.74 11.73 5.69
C GLN A 103 -2.23 11.75 6.09
N PRO A 104 -3.14 12.32 5.25
CA PRO A 104 -4.56 12.52 5.59
C PRO A 104 -5.33 11.24 5.92
N GLU A 105 -4.97 10.12 5.31
CA GLU A 105 -5.57 8.80 5.50
C GLU A 105 -5.39 8.26 6.92
N PHE A 106 -4.45 8.81 7.70
CA PHE A 106 -4.20 8.45 9.10
C PHE A 106 -4.61 9.54 10.09
N SER A 107 -4.96 10.74 9.60
CA SER A 107 -5.27 11.89 10.45
C SER A 107 -6.76 12.20 10.55
N LYS A 108 -7.54 11.92 9.50
CA LYS A 108 -8.99 12.20 9.43
C LYS A 108 -9.82 10.99 9.90
N PRO A 109 -11.05 11.23 10.42
CA PRO A 109 -11.99 10.15 10.66
C PRO A 109 -12.25 9.35 9.38
N VAL A 110 -12.42 8.04 9.51
CA VAL A 110 -12.60 7.13 8.36
C VAL A 110 -13.79 7.54 7.48
N TRP A 111 -14.90 7.97 8.05
CA TRP A 111 -16.07 8.40 7.28
C TRP A 111 -15.80 9.65 6.45
N SER A 112 -15.02 10.60 6.97
CA SER A 112 -14.64 11.78 6.18
C SER A 112 -13.80 11.42 4.96
N TYR A 113 -12.96 10.40 5.07
CA TYR A 113 -12.20 9.87 3.93
C TYR A 113 -13.11 9.18 2.92
N VAL A 114 -14.00 8.30 3.38
CA VAL A 114 -14.94 7.53 2.54
C VAL A 114 -15.91 8.46 1.81
N ASP A 115 -16.50 9.46 2.51
CA ASP A 115 -17.38 10.45 1.89
C ASP A 115 -16.66 11.25 0.79
N ASN A 116 -15.40 11.65 1.06
CA ASN A 116 -14.59 12.33 0.05
C ASN A 116 -14.24 11.41 -1.12
N ALA A 117 -13.97 10.13 -0.85
CA ALA A 117 -13.66 9.15 -1.89
C ALA A 117 -14.82 8.96 -2.87
N ALA A 118 -16.05 8.86 -2.37
CA ALA A 118 -17.26 8.61 -3.15
C ALA A 118 -18.11 9.87 -3.37
N ASN A 119 -17.49 11.05 -3.47
CA ASN A 119 -18.21 12.29 -3.73
C ASN A 119 -18.82 12.33 -5.14
N ALA A 120 -19.83 13.21 -5.33
CA ALA A 120 -20.58 13.32 -6.57
C ALA A 120 -19.71 13.57 -7.81
N SER A 121 -18.69 14.41 -7.70
CA SER A 121 -17.78 14.73 -8.81
C SER A 121 -17.01 13.48 -9.27
N ARG A 122 -16.47 12.71 -8.30
CA ARG A 122 -15.73 11.48 -8.61
C ARG A 122 -16.66 10.39 -9.14
N LEU A 123 -17.87 10.27 -8.58
CA LEU A 123 -18.87 9.31 -9.06
C LEU A 123 -19.29 9.61 -10.51
N ASN A 124 -19.56 10.86 -10.83
CA ASN A 124 -19.95 11.26 -12.19
C ASN A 124 -18.78 11.06 -13.17
N GLY A 125 -17.56 11.48 -12.81
CA GLY A 125 -16.37 11.22 -13.64
C GLY A 125 -16.14 9.74 -13.89
N GLY A 126 -16.33 8.90 -12.87
CA GLY A 126 -16.20 7.44 -13.03
C GLY A 126 -17.22 6.81 -13.94
N ARG A 127 -18.49 7.26 -13.89
CA ARG A 127 -19.53 6.82 -14.84
C ARG A 127 -19.19 7.20 -16.27
N THR A 128 -18.70 8.42 -16.50
CA THR A 128 -18.23 8.87 -17.81
C THR A 128 -17.09 7.97 -18.30
N LYS A 129 -16.08 7.73 -17.47
CA LYS A 129 -14.93 6.89 -17.86
C LYS A 129 -15.31 5.41 -18.11
N LEU A 130 -16.25 4.87 -17.37
CA LEU A 130 -16.78 3.53 -17.62
C LEU A 130 -17.51 3.43 -18.98
N ALA A 131 -18.21 4.48 -19.38
CA ALA A 131 -18.90 4.53 -20.67
C ALA A 131 -17.91 4.74 -21.84
N GLU A 132 -16.91 5.61 -21.67
CA GLU A 132 -15.90 5.91 -22.70
C GLU A 132 -14.98 4.72 -22.99
N ASN A 133 -14.65 3.89 -21.98
CA ASN A 133 -13.64 2.83 -22.06
C ASN A 133 -14.24 1.41 -22.01
N GLY A 134 -15.47 1.21 -22.47
CA GLY A 134 -16.17 -0.08 -22.37
C GLY A 134 -15.37 -1.26 -22.90
N GLU A 135 -14.85 -1.17 -24.12
CA GLU A 135 -14.08 -2.23 -24.80
C GLU A 135 -12.73 -2.50 -24.09
N VAL A 136 -12.05 -1.44 -23.65
CA VAL A 136 -10.79 -1.57 -22.88
C VAL A 136 -11.05 -2.32 -21.57
N PHE A 137 -12.11 -1.98 -20.85
CA PHE A 137 -12.49 -2.68 -19.63
C PHE A 137 -12.88 -4.14 -19.88
N ASP A 138 -13.61 -4.44 -20.96
CA ASP A 138 -13.95 -5.81 -21.35
C ASP A 138 -12.69 -6.66 -21.54
N ALA A 139 -11.72 -6.14 -22.27
CA ALA A 139 -10.44 -6.80 -22.52
C ALA A 139 -9.62 -6.99 -21.23
N ILE A 140 -9.56 -5.97 -20.36
CA ILE A 140 -8.85 -6.03 -19.08
C ILE A 140 -9.49 -7.06 -18.14
N GLU A 141 -10.83 -7.04 -18.00
CA GLU A 141 -11.56 -8.01 -17.17
C GLU A 141 -11.39 -9.44 -17.69
N ALA A 142 -11.41 -9.63 -19.03
CA ALA A 142 -11.16 -10.92 -19.63
C ALA A 142 -9.76 -11.46 -19.32
N ARG A 143 -8.73 -10.59 -19.36
CA ARG A 143 -7.32 -10.97 -19.18
C ARG A 143 -6.93 -11.13 -17.71
N TYR A 144 -7.26 -10.15 -16.87
CA TYR A 144 -6.75 -10.07 -15.50
C TYR A 144 -7.75 -10.47 -14.41
N LYS A 145 -9.03 -10.62 -14.77
CA LYS A 145 -10.10 -10.95 -13.83
C LYS A 145 -10.19 -9.95 -12.66
N VAL A 146 -10.02 -8.66 -12.95
CA VAL A 146 -10.19 -7.55 -12.02
C VAL A 146 -11.33 -6.66 -12.49
N PRO A 147 -12.36 -6.41 -11.66
CA PRO A 147 -13.56 -5.72 -12.10
C PRO A 147 -13.29 -4.25 -12.44
N ARG A 148 -13.89 -3.77 -13.53
CA ARG A 148 -13.79 -2.38 -14.02
C ARG A 148 -14.12 -1.33 -12.98
N HIS A 149 -15.13 -1.55 -12.15
CA HIS A 149 -15.52 -0.59 -11.12
C HIS A 149 -14.45 -0.39 -10.05
N ILE A 150 -13.63 -1.39 -9.76
CA ILE A 150 -12.48 -1.28 -8.84
C ILE A 150 -11.34 -0.51 -9.50
N LEU A 151 -11.03 -0.79 -10.76
CA LEU A 151 -10.00 -0.09 -11.53
C LEU A 151 -10.36 1.39 -11.70
N THR A 152 -11.61 1.69 -12.07
CA THR A 152 -12.13 3.05 -12.17
C THR A 152 -12.05 3.79 -10.84
N SER A 153 -12.30 3.10 -9.71
CA SER A 153 -12.20 3.70 -8.38
C SER A 153 -10.76 4.04 -8.01
N ILE A 154 -9.82 3.16 -8.31
CA ILE A 154 -8.38 3.43 -8.12
C ILE A 154 -8.00 4.65 -8.95
N TRP A 155 -8.28 4.66 -10.25
CA TRP A 155 -8.00 5.79 -11.13
C TRP A 155 -8.61 7.10 -10.63
N GLY A 156 -9.86 7.04 -10.16
CA GLY A 156 -10.56 8.20 -9.59
C GLY A 156 -9.95 8.72 -8.30
N LEU A 157 -9.49 7.84 -7.40
CA LEU A 157 -8.86 8.25 -6.14
C LEU A 157 -7.44 8.77 -6.36
N GLU A 158 -6.67 8.14 -7.24
CA GLU A 158 -5.27 8.49 -7.47
C GLU A 158 -5.13 9.85 -8.19
N THR A 159 -5.86 10.05 -9.29
CA THR A 159 -5.61 11.21 -10.16
C THR A 159 -6.88 11.93 -10.65
N ALA A 160 -8.04 11.65 -10.04
CA ALA A 160 -9.32 12.16 -10.56
C ALA A 160 -9.47 11.89 -12.08
N TYR A 161 -9.18 10.64 -12.47
CA TYR A 161 -9.23 10.17 -13.86
C TYR A 161 -8.22 10.85 -14.79
N GLY A 162 -6.97 10.93 -14.35
CA GLY A 162 -5.87 11.52 -15.10
C GLY A 162 -5.77 13.05 -15.04
N LYS A 163 -6.73 13.73 -14.39
CA LYS A 163 -6.76 15.20 -14.33
C LYS A 163 -5.71 15.81 -13.41
N ILE A 164 -5.27 15.07 -12.40
CA ILE A 164 -4.36 15.56 -11.36
C ILE A 164 -3.29 14.48 -11.10
N MET A 165 -2.26 14.44 -11.94
CA MET A 165 -1.16 13.46 -11.82
C MET A 165 -0.02 13.93 -10.91
N GLY A 166 -0.13 15.14 -10.36
CA GLY A 166 0.90 15.76 -9.53
C GLY A 166 1.72 16.81 -10.30
N THR A 167 2.57 17.51 -9.54
CA THR A 167 3.42 18.59 -10.07
C THR A 167 4.85 18.50 -9.55
N TYR A 168 5.16 17.45 -8.81
CA TYR A 168 6.49 17.24 -8.24
C TYR A 168 7.37 16.50 -9.24
N ASN A 169 8.67 16.79 -9.18
CA ASN A 169 9.65 15.92 -9.80
C ASN A 169 9.86 14.70 -8.90
N PRO A 170 9.55 13.48 -9.37
CA PRO A 170 9.74 12.27 -8.56
C PRO A 170 11.19 12.09 -8.09
N VAL A 171 12.18 12.54 -8.87
CA VAL A 171 13.59 12.45 -8.50
C VAL A 171 13.89 13.29 -7.26
N ASP A 172 13.38 14.52 -7.19
CA ASP A 172 13.58 15.42 -6.04
C ASP A 172 12.98 14.80 -4.76
N ALA A 173 11.75 14.30 -4.85
CA ALA A 173 11.07 13.65 -3.74
C ALA A 173 11.82 12.41 -3.26
N LEU A 174 12.20 11.51 -4.19
CA LEU A 174 12.88 10.26 -3.88
C LEU A 174 14.32 10.48 -3.39
N ALA A 175 15.06 11.43 -3.98
CA ALA A 175 16.39 11.82 -3.51
C ALA A 175 16.33 12.42 -2.10
N THR A 176 15.31 13.22 -1.80
CA THR A 176 15.09 13.74 -0.45
C THR A 176 14.85 12.62 0.55
N PHE A 177 13.98 11.65 0.24
CA PHE A 177 13.79 10.48 1.11
C PHE A 177 15.04 9.62 1.26
N ALA A 178 15.82 9.43 0.18
CA ALA A 178 17.05 8.66 0.21
C ALA A 178 18.15 9.35 1.02
N PHE A 179 18.18 10.68 1.00
CA PHE A 179 19.14 11.49 1.73
C PHE A 179 18.79 11.61 3.22
N GLU A 180 17.53 11.86 3.55
CA GLU A 180 17.10 12.20 4.91
C GLU A 180 15.73 11.61 5.25
N GLY A 181 15.51 11.36 6.54
CA GLY A 181 14.24 10.93 7.07
C GLY A 181 14.14 9.42 7.32
N ARG A 182 12.92 8.96 7.53
CA ARG A 182 12.62 7.56 7.90
C ARG A 182 12.53 6.59 6.70
N ARG A 183 12.64 7.10 5.49
CA ARG A 183 12.42 6.34 4.24
C ARG A 183 13.67 6.23 3.36
N THR A 184 14.88 6.32 3.93
CA THR A 184 16.13 6.30 3.14
C THR A 184 16.26 5.09 2.22
N SER A 185 16.06 3.88 2.75
CA SER A 185 16.09 2.66 1.94
C SER A 185 15.01 2.63 0.85
N PHE A 186 13.82 3.16 1.13
CA PHE A 186 12.75 3.28 0.15
C PHE A 186 13.17 4.26 -0.96
N GLY A 187 13.65 5.46 -0.62
CA GLY A 187 14.08 6.45 -1.61
C GLY A 187 15.15 5.91 -2.54
N GLU A 188 16.20 5.28 -2.00
CA GLU A 188 17.26 4.66 -2.80
C GLU A 188 16.73 3.55 -3.72
N ALA A 189 15.89 2.65 -3.21
CA ALA A 189 15.31 1.57 -4.00
C ALA A 189 14.48 2.10 -5.18
N GLN A 190 13.71 3.18 -4.97
CA GLN A 190 12.92 3.80 -6.03
C GLN A 190 13.82 4.53 -7.06
N LEU A 191 14.90 5.17 -6.64
CA LEU A 191 15.86 5.78 -7.57
C LEU A 191 16.56 4.74 -8.45
N TYR A 192 16.94 3.58 -7.89
CA TYR A 192 17.48 2.49 -8.70
C TYR A 192 16.45 1.95 -9.70
N ALA A 193 15.20 1.76 -9.27
CA ALA A 193 14.14 1.35 -10.19
C ALA A 193 13.91 2.39 -11.31
N LEU A 194 14.03 3.67 -10.99
CA LEU A 194 13.94 4.74 -11.99
C LEU A 194 15.10 4.70 -12.99
N LEU A 195 16.32 4.43 -12.51
CA LEU A 195 17.49 4.20 -13.39
C LEU A 195 17.28 3.00 -14.31
N ASP A 196 16.67 1.91 -13.83
CA ASP A 196 16.34 0.74 -14.66
C ASP A 196 15.33 1.12 -15.76
N LEU A 197 14.30 1.89 -15.42
CA LEU A 197 13.28 2.37 -16.36
C LEU A 197 13.86 3.30 -17.44
N LEU A 198 14.73 4.22 -17.06
CA LEU A 198 15.44 5.10 -18.00
C LEU A 198 16.40 4.32 -18.91
N LYS A 199 17.13 3.36 -18.33
CA LYS A 199 18.07 2.50 -19.08
C LYS A 199 17.36 1.64 -20.12
N SER A 200 16.18 1.14 -19.82
CA SER A 200 15.36 0.34 -20.74
C SER A 200 14.58 1.19 -21.76
N GLY A 201 14.53 2.51 -21.59
CA GLY A 201 13.72 3.39 -22.42
C GLY A 201 12.22 3.35 -22.09
N ALA A 202 11.82 2.62 -21.04
CA ALA A 202 10.41 2.51 -20.64
C ALA A 202 9.84 3.82 -20.08
N VAL A 203 10.70 4.74 -19.65
CA VAL A 203 10.34 6.09 -19.23
C VAL A 203 11.38 7.07 -19.76
N ARG A 204 10.93 8.24 -20.22
CA ARG A 204 11.81 9.34 -20.60
C ARG A 204 11.93 10.35 -19.44
N GLN A 205 13.05 11.06 -19.39
CA GLN A 205 13.31 12.03 -18.32
C GLN A 205 12.30 13.21 -18.31
N ASP A 206 11.76 13.57 -19.46
CA ASP A 206 10.74 14.63 -19.61
C ASP A 206 9.35 14.20 -19.09
N GLN A 207 9.09 12.90 -18.93
CA GLN A 207 7.85 12.35 -18.35
C GLN A 207 7.88 12.29 -16.82
N LEU A 208 8.99 12.68 -16.17
CA LEU A 208 9.15 12.57 -14.72
C LEU A 208 8.37 13.68 -13.99
N ILE A 209 7.05 13.56 -14.02
CA ILE A 209 6.11 14.37 -13.25
C ILE A 209 5.23 13.43 -12.43
N GLY A 210 5.04 13.75 -11.14
CA GLY A 210 4.27 12.87 -10.26
C GLY A 210 3.93 13.50 -8.91
N SER A 211 3.72 12.65 -7.92
CA SER A 211 3.36 13.05 -6.56
C SER A 211 4.59 13.39 -5.71
N TRP A 212 4.32 14.00 -4.54
CA TRP A 212 5.32 14.28 -3.50
C TRP A 212 6.01 13.01 -2.96
N ALA A 213 5.45 11.83 -3.18
CA ALA A 213 5.99 10.54 -2.75
C ALA A 213 6.68 9.77 -3.89
N GLY A 214 6.83 10.39 -5.07
CA GLY A 214 7.49 9.78 -6.22
C GLY A 214 6.61 8.86 -7.06
N ALA A 215 5.30 8.86 -6.85
CA ALA A 215 4.35 8.11 -7.67
C ALA A 215 4.03 8.86 -8.98
N MET A 216 3.83 8.13 -10.08
CA MET A 216 3.77 8.66 -11.44
C MET A 216 2.56 8.11 -12.21
N GLY A 217 2.10 8.89 -13.19
CA GLY A 217 1.06 8.52 -14.14
C GLY A 217 -0.36 8.47 -13.55
N MET A 218 -1.34 8.09 -14.37
CA MET A 218 -2.77 8.09 -14.04
C MET A 218 -3.14 7.21 -12.86
N THR A 219 -2.40 6.11 -12.66
CA THR A 219 -2.61 5.12 -11.59
C THR A 219 -1.58 5.19 -10.48
N GLN A 220 -0.74 6.25 -10.48
CA GLN A 220 0.19 6.59 -9.40
C GLN A 220 1.12 5.45 -8.99
N PHE A 221 1.77 4.81 -9.96
CA PHE A 221 2.79 3.81 -9.68
C PHE A 221 4.10 4.47 -9.22
N ILE A 222 4.68 3.97 -8.13
CA ILE A 222 6.07 4.27 -7.78
C ILE A 222 7.02 3.56 -8.75
N PRO A 223 8.26 4.05 -8.97
CA PRO A 223 9.16 3.49 -9.98
C PRO A 223 9.34 1.97 -9.95
N ALA A 224 9.50 1.37 -8.77
CA ALA A 224 9.61 -0.08 -8.65
C ALA A 224 8.32 -0.80 -9.09
N THR A 225 7.16 -0.26 -8.74
CA THR A 225 5.86 -0.83 -9.17
C THR A 225 5.70 -0.70 -10.68
N PHE A 226 6.10 0.43 -11.26
CA PHE A 226 6.10 0.62 -12.72
C PHE A 226 7.00 -0.44 -13.39
N ARG A 227 8.26 -0.55 -12.97
CA ARG A 227 9.22 -1.51 -13.53
C ARG A 227 8.68 -2.94 -13.51
N ASP A 228 8.09 -3.34 -12.39
CA ASP A 228 7.74 -4.73 -12.12
C ASP A 228 6.35 -5.11 -12.66
N TYR A 229 5.43 -4.14 -12.82
CA TYR A 229 4.01 -4.42 -13.12
C TYR A 229 3.42 -3.64 -14.30
N ALA A 230 4.06 -2.58 -14.81
CA ALA A 230 3.52 -1.88 -15.97
C ALA A 230 3.53 -2.78 -17.22
N VAL A 231 2.45 -2.70 -17.97
CA VAL A 231 2.25 -3.47 -19.20
C VAL A 231 1.94 -2.51 -20.35
N ASP A 232 2.39 -2.87 -21.53
CA ASP A 232 1.90 -2.39 -22.80
C ASP A 232 0.62 -3.21 -23.08
N PHE A 233 -0.53 -2.60 -22.85
CA PHE A 233 -1.81 -3.33 -22.91
C PHE A 233 -2.42 -3.31 -24.29
N ASP A 234 -2.28 -2.22 -25.04
CA ASP A 234 -2.78 -2.06 -26.40
C ASP A 234 -1.80 -2.58 -27.48
N GLY A 235 -0.54 -2.85 -27.10
CA GLY A 235 0.46 -3.46 -27.96
C GLY A 235 1.16 -2.49 -28.90
N ASP A 236 1.21 -1.19 -28.56
CA ASP A 236 1.88 -0.16 -29.35
C ASP A 236 3.42 -0.14 -29.17
N GLY A 237 3.96 -0.97 -28.27
CA GLY A 237 5.38 -1.10 -27.96
C GLY A 237 5.84 -0.24 -26.78
N ASN A 238 4.95 0.56 -26.19
CA ASN A 238 5.26 1.41 -25.06
C ASN A 238 4.45 1.00 -23.82
N LYS A 239 4.85 1.50 -22.64
CA LYS A 239 4.10 1.34 -21.39
C LYS A 239 3.78 2.74 -20.87
N ASP A 240 2.75 3.35 -21.45
CA ASP A 240 2.41 4.74 -21.16
C ASP A 240 1.34 4.86 -20.07
N LEU A 241 1.75 5.19 -18.85
CA LEU A 241 0.83 5.44 -17.75
C LEU A 241 0.36 6.91 -17.66
N TRP A 242 0.81 7.81 -18.53
CA TRP A 242 0.48 9.24 -18.49
C TRP A 242 -0.63 9.60 -19.48
N GLU A 243 -0.57 9.09 -20.70
CA GLU A 243 -1.46 9.47 -21.78
C GLU A 243 -2.31 8.30 -22.29
N ASN A 244 -1.93 7.05 -22.00
CA ASN A 244 -2.63 5.84 -22.44
C ASN A 244 -3.46 5.22 -21.31
N GLU A 245 -4.79 5.38 -21.39
CA GLU A 245 -5.73 4.83 -20.40
C GLU A 245 -5.73 3.29 -20.38
N ALA A 246 -5.52 2.63 -21.52
CA ALA A 246 -5.47 1.18 -21.61
C ALA A 246 -4.26 0.61 -20.86
N ASP A 247 -3.09 1.21 -21.04
CA ASP A 247 -1.87 0.81 -20.32
C ASP A 247 -1.96 1.08 -18.83
N ALA A 248 -2.46 2.26 -18.46
CA ALA A 248 -2.61 2.64 -17.06
C ALA A 248 -3.57 1.70 -16.31
N LEU A 249 -4.75 1.42 -16.89
CA LEU A 249 -5.75 0.53 -16.32
C LEU A 249 -5.31 -0.95 -16.38
N GLY A 250 -4.72 -1.36 -17.51
CA GLY A 250 -4.15 -2.70 -17.69
C GLY A 250 -3.03 -2.99 -16.68
N SER A 251 -2.16 -2.01 -16.42
CA SER A 251 -1.09 -2.11 -15.42
C SER A 251 -1.65 -2.22 -14.00
N ALA A 252 -2.65 -1.41 -13.66
CA ALA A 252 -3.32 -1.50 -12.35
C ALA A 252 -4.01 -2.86 -12.17
N ALA A 253 -4.66 -3.38 -13.21
CA ALA A 253 -5.28 -4.71 -13.18
C ALA A 253 -4.24 -5.83 -13.05
N HIS A 254 -3.15 -5.73 -13.81
CA HIS A 254 -2.03 -6.67 -13.71
C HIS A 254 -1.47 -6.68 -12.27
N TYR A 255 -1.22 -5.51 -11.67
CA TYR A 255 -0.77 -5.40 -10.29
C TYR A 255 -1.70 -6.11 -9.31
N LEU A 256 -3.01 -5.83 -9.35
CA LEU A 256 -3.98 -6.45 -8.45
C LEU A 256 -4.07 -7.97 -8.67
N SER A 257 -4.08 -8.42 -9.92
CA SER A 257 -4.09 -9.84 -10.29
C SER A 257 -2.86 -10.56 -9.73
N ARG A 258 -1.66 -10.01 -9.92
CA ARG A 258 -0.39 -10.57 -9.40
C ARG A 258 -0.34 -10.62 -7.87
N HIS A 259 -1.05 -9.73 -7.20
CA HIS A 259 -1.19 -9.73 -5.74
C HIS A 259 -2.32 -10.64 -5.22
N GLY A 260 -2.93 -11.40 -6.11
CA GLY A 260 -3.89 -12.45 -5.77
C GLY A 260 -5.32 -11.96 -5.66
N TRP A 261 -5.73 -11.02 -6.54
CA TRP A 261 -7.13 -10.68 -6.71
C TRP A 261 -7.95 -11.92 -7.07
N ARG A 262 -9.11 -12.05 -6.48
CA ARG A 262 -10.02 -13.16 -6.69
C ARG A 262 -11.32 -12.67 -7.32
N TRP A 263 -11.54 -13.05 -8.57
CA TRP A 263 -12.75 -12.70 -9.31
C TRP A 263 -13.99 -13.29 -8.62
N GLY A 264 -15.04 -12.47 -8.49
CA GLY A 264 -16.29 -12.91 -7.86
C GLY A 264 -16.29 -12.88 -6.33
N GLU A 265 -15.12 -12.83 -5.65
CA GLU A 265 -15.11 -12.67 -4.20
C GLU A 265 -15.35 -11.19 -3.80
N PRO A 266 -16.09 -10.94 -2.71
CA PRO A 266 -16.32 -9.59 -2.22
C PRO A 266 -15.02 -8.95 -1.75
N VAL A 267 -14.98 -7.61 -1.74
CA VAL A 267 -13.91 -6.84 -1.08
C VAL A 267 -14.21 -6.70 0.40
N MET A 268 -15.41 -6.21 0.72
CA MET A 268 -15.93 -6.13 2.09
C MET A 268 -17.45 -6.24 2.08
N THR A 269 -18.01 -6.62 3.21
CA THR A 269 -19.49 -6.70 3.41
C THR A 269 -19.83 -6.14 4.77
N GLU A 270 -20.84 -5.27 4.83
CA GLU A 270 -21.35 -4.77 6.08
C GLU A 270 -22.12 -5.84 6.84
N VAL A 271 -21.89 -5.91 8.15
CA VAL A 271 -22.47 -6.91 9.03
C VAL A 271 -23.02 -6.30 10.31
N ALA A 272 -24.06 -6.93 10.84
CA ALA A 272 -24.53 -6.75 12.21
C ALA A 272 -23.87 -7.80 13.12
N VAL A 273 -23.78 -7.50 14.40
CA VAL A 273 -23.31 -8.44 15.43
C VAL A 273 -24.35 -8.51 16.55
N ASP A 274 -24.43 -9.65 17.23
CA ASP A 274 -25.33 -9.84 18.36
C ASP A 274 -24.97 -8.89 19.52
N ALA A 275 -25.92 -8.62 20.41
CA ALA A 275 -25.74 -7.69 21.54
C ALA A 275 -24.55 -8.06 22.45
N GLU A 276 -24.37 -9.37 22.67
CA GLU A 276 -23.31 -9.94 23.52
C GLU A 276 -22.00 -10.18 22.78
N PHE A 277 -21.82 -9.59 21.58
CA PHE A 277 -20.63 -9.85 20.75
C PHE A 277 -19.33 -9.44 21.46
N ASP A 278 -18.35 -10.32 21.45
CA ASP A 278 -17.02 -10.03 22.00
C ASP A 278 -16.19 -9.18 21.01
N TYR A 279 -16.17 -7.88 21.21
CA TYR A 279 -15.40 -6.93 20.40
C TYR A 279 -13.87 -7.15 20.47
N SER A 280 -13.35 -7.95 21.39
CA SER A 280 -11.93 -8.31 21.41
C SER A 280 -11.49 -9.12 20.19
N LEU A 281 -12.44 -9.71 19.46
CA LEU A 281 -12.22 -10.44 18.21
C LEU A 281 -11.93 -9.55 17.00
N LEU A 282 -12.19 -8.23 17.12
CA LEU A 282 -11.91 -7.27 16.04
C LEU A 282 -10.43 -7.26 15.67
N GLU A 283 -10.16 -7.20 14.37
CA GLU A 283 -8.79 -7.16 13.81
C GLU A 283 -7.91 -8.36 14.19
N GLY A 284 -8.49 -9.39 14.73
CA GLY A 284 -7.82 -10.64 15.11
C GLY A 284 -7.49 -11.53 13.91
N SER A 285 -7.35 -12.83 14.17
CA SER A 285 -7.13 -13.84 13.14
C SER A 285 -8.31 -13.90 12.17
N LYS A 286 -8.02 -14.23 10.92
CA LYS A 286 -9.06 -14.56 9.95
C LYS A 286 -9.86 -15.78 10.45
N LYS A 287 -11.16 -15.74 10.19
CA LYS A 287 -12.10 -16.84 10.39
C LYS A 287 -12.93 -16.97 9.13
N THR A 288 -13.44 -18.17 8.86
CA THR A 288 -14.42 -18.33 7.78
C THR A 288 -15.71 -17.58 8.12
N VAL A 289 -16.47 -17.20 7.09
CA VAL A 289 -17.78 -16.55 7.29
C VAL A 289 -18.70 -17.43 8.13
N ASN A 290 -18.67 -18.79 7.97
CA ASN A 290 -19.43 -19.70 8.82
C ASN A 290 -19.01 -19.60 10.30
N GLN A 291 -17.71 -19.50 10.58
CA GLN A 291 -17.22 -19.31 11.95
C GLN A 291 -17.65 -17.96 12.52
N TRP A 292 -17.63 -16.87 11.70
CA TRP A 292 -18.16 -15.57 12.10
C TRP A 292 -19.66 -15.64 12.38
N THR A 293 -20.41 -16.36 11.54
CA THR A 293 -21.86 -16.56 11.73
C THR A 293 -22.17 -17.28 13.05
N ALA A 294 -21.37 -18.29 13.39
CA ALA A 294 -21.49 -18.99 14.68
C ALA A 294 -21.17 -18.08 15.89
N LEU A 295 -20.41 -17.00 15.67
CA LEU A 295 -20.11 -15.97 16.67
C LEU A 295 -21.10 -14.79 16.64
N GLY A 296 -22.24 -14.92 15.97
CA GLY A 296 -23.30 -13.91 15.96
C GLY A 296 -23.09 -12.79 14.92
N VAL A 297 -22.21 -12.98 13.92
CA VAL A 297 -21.99 -12.02 12.84
C VAL A 297 -22.88 -12.36 11.64
N ARG A 298 -23.72 -11.43 11.19
CA ARG A 298 -24.66 -11.63 10.07
C ARG A 298 -24.64 -10.45 9.11
N PRO A 299 -24.93 -10.67 7.81
CA PRO A 299 -25.10 -9.54 6.89
C PRO A 299 -26.20 -8.60 7.36
N VAL A 300 -26.03 -7.30 7.14
CA VAL A 300 -27.11 -6.33 7.39
C VAL A 300 -28.28 -6.53 6.42
N GLY A 301 -29.47 -6.02 6.78
CA GLY A 301 -30.65 -6.07 5.90
C GLY A 301 -31.28 -7.44 5.77
N GLY A 302 -31.03 -8.38 6.70
CA GLY A 302 -31.67 -9.71 6.72
C GLY A 302 -31.20 -10.66 5.62
N GLN A 303 -30.16 -10.33 4.91
CA GLN A 303 -29.55 -11.18 3.88
C GLN A 303 -28.92 -12.44 4.50
N ARG A 304 -28.76 -13.47 3.69
CA ARG A 304 -28.03 -14.70 4.07
C ARG A 304 -26.77 -14.84 3.22
N TRP A 305 -25.74 -15.41 3.82
CA TRP A 305 -24.56 -15.81 3.05
C TRP A 305 -24.93 -16.92 2.07
N SER A 306 -24.33 -16.90 0.86
CA SER A 306 -24.36 -18.07 0.00
C SER A 306 -23.52 -19.20 0.62
N ALA A 307 -23.77 -20.43 0.19
CA ALA A 307 -23.00 -21.58 0.66
C ALA A 307 -21.50 -21.40 0.42
N GLU A 308 -21.13 -20.90 -0.74
CA GLU A 308 -19.75 -20.65 -1.15
C GLU A 308 -19.12 -19.54 -0.30
N ALA A 309 -19.85 -18.46 -0.04
CA ALA A 309 -19.37 -17.37 0.80
C ALA A 309 -19.06 -17.84 2.23
N GLY A 310 -19.75 -18.87 2.72
CA GLY A 310 -19.54 -19.44 4.05
C GLY A 310 -18.11 -19.92 4.30
N PHE A 311 -17.38 -20.31 3.26
CA PHE A 311 -16.01 -20.81 3.34
C PHE A 311 -14.94 -19.72 3.12
N LEU A 312 -15.32 -18.50 2.78
CA LEU A 312 -14.37 -17.40 2.58
C LEU A 312 -13.78 -16.96 3.92
N ASP A 313 -12.47 -16.80 3.95
CA ASP A 313 -11.76 -16.20 5.08
C ASP A 313 -11.96 -14.68 5.12
N ALA A 314 -12.38 -14.19 6.28
CA ALA A 314 -12.58 -12.76 6.49
C ALA A 314 -12.03 -12.28 7.83
N LYS A 315 -11.76 -10.99 7.93
CA LYS A 315 -11.49 -10.29 9.18
C LYS A 315 -12.65 -9.35 9.50
N LEU A 316 -13.03 -9.30 10.76
CA LEU A 316 -14.00 -8.31 11.22
C LEU A 316 -13.27 -7.04 11.66
N ILE A 317 -13.71 -5.88 11.14
CA ILE A 317 -13.25 -4.56 11.54
C ILE A 317 -14.43 -3.67 11.92
N ALA A 318 -14.22 -2.72 12.83
CA ALA A 318 -15.19 -1.70 13.23
C ALA A 318 -14.49 -0.33 13.24
N PRO A 319 -14.31 0.31 12.08
CA PRO A 319 -13.53 1.55 11.98
C PRO A 319 -14.12 2.75 12.73
N GLY A 320 -15.43 2.73 12.99
CA GLY A 320 -16.17 3.70 13.83
C GLY A 320 -16.55 3.13 15.20
N GLY A 321 -15.89 2.06 15.65
CA GLY A 321 -16.19 1.38 16.91
C GLY A 321 -17.52 0.65 16.92
N HIS A 322 -17.98 0.26 18.12
CA HIS A 322 -19.21 -0.53 18.31
C HIS A 322 -20.48 0.22 17.86
N ARG A 323 -20.46 1.54 17.80
CA ARG A 323 -21.59 2.38 17.36
C ARG A 323 -21.66 2.56 15.84
N GLY A 324 -20.54 2.39 15.14
CA GLY A 324 -20.46 2.54 13.69
C GLY A 324 -20.61 1.24 12.91
N PRO A 325 -20.44 1.27 11.59
CA PRO A 325 -20.45 0.09 10.72
C PRO A 325 -19.43 -0.98 11.14
N LYS A 326 -19.82 -2.24 11.07
CA LYS A 326 -18.93 -3.39 11.19
C LYS A 326 -18.82 -4.03 9.83
N LEU A 327 -17.61 -4.43 9.45
CA LEU A 327 -17.31 -4.90 8.12
C LEU A 327 -16.51 -6.21 8.18
N LEU A 328 -16.98 -7.25 7.50
CA LEU A 328 -16.13 -8.36 7.13
C LEU A 328 -15.32 -7.95 5.90
N THR A 329 -13.99 -8.02 6.01
CA THR A 329 -13.04 -7.74 4.93
C THR A 329 -12.42 -9.03 4.44
N PHE A 330 -12.39 -9.21 3.11
CA PHE A 330 -11.98 -10.44 2.45
C PHE A 330 -10.59 -10.32 1.80
N LYS A 331 -10.17 -11.33 1.06
CA LYS A 331 -8.88 -11.34 0.36
C LYS A 331 -8.68 -10.11 -0.53
N ASN A 332 -9.69 -9.71 -1.28
CA ASN A 332 -9.61 -8.56 -2.19
C ASN A 332 -9.39 -7.23 -1.47
N PHE A 333 -9.86 -7.09 -0.23
CA PHE A 333 -9.53 -5.93 0.62
C PHE A 333 -8.03 -5.87 0.94
N ASP A 334 -7.43 -7.01 1.29
CA ASP A 334 -5.98 -7.09 1.51
C ASP A 334 -5.18 -6.81 0.23
N VAL A 335 -5.72 -7.18 -0.95
CA VAL A 335 -5.09 -6.88 -2.24
C VAL A 335 -5.10 -5.39 -2.53
N ILE A 336 -6.24 -4.70 -2.31
CA ILE A 336 -6.28 -3.23 -2.43
C ILE A 336 -5.29 -2.57 -1.47
N LYS A 337 -5.14 -3.11 -0.25
CA LYS A 337 -4.12 -2.62 0.71
C LYS A 337 -2.67 -2.84 0.27
N LYS A 338 -2.40 -3.68 -0.72
CA LYS A 338 -1.07 -3.73 -1.36
C LYS A 338 -0.80 -2.50 -2.23
N TYR A 339 -1.85 -1.94 -2.81
CA TYR A 339 -1.75 -0.69 -3.58
C TYR A 339 -1.45 0.50 -2.65
N ASN A 340 -2.26 0.65 -1.62
CA ASN A 340 -2.04 1.64 -0.55
C ASN A 340 -2.42 0.99 0.80
N ASN A 341 -1.46 0.88 1.73
CA ASN A 341 -1.65 0.19 3.01
C ASN A 341 -2.46 1.01 4.03
N SER A 342 -3.59 1.55 3.58
CA SER A 342 -4.57 2.26 4.41
C SER A 342 -5.91 1.54 4.39
N THR A 343 -6.50 1.32 5.56
CA THR A 343 -7.87 0.79 5.69
C THR A 343 -8.88 1.76 5.09
N SER A 344 -8.70 3.07 5.33
CA SER A 344 -9.56 4.13 4.77
C SER A 344 -9.51 4.14 3.24
N TYR A 345 -8.31 3.96 2.65
CA TYR A 345 -8.15 3.86 1.20
C TYR A 345 -8.92 2.65 0.63
N ALA A 346 -8.71 1.46 1.18
CA ALA A 346 -9.38 0.25 0.70
C ALA A 346 -10.92 0.36 0.83
N MET A 347 -11.41 0.97 1.91
CA MET A 347 -12.84 1.28 2.06
C MET A 347 -13.32 2.30 1.02
N GLY A 348 -12.57 3.37 0.78
CA GLY A 348 -12.90 4.40 -0.22
C GLY A 348 -13.00 3.82 -1.63
N ILE A 349 -12.03 2.98 -2.03
CA ILE A 349 -12.06 2.24 -3.30
C ILE A 349 -13.32 1.37 -3.40
N THR A 350 -13.63 0.62 -2.36
CA THR A 350 -14.78 -0.29 -2.38
C THR A 350 -16.10 0.48 -2.42
N VAL A 351 -16.26 1.52 -1.61
CA VAL A 351 -17.50 2.32 -1.56
C VAL A 351 -17.72 3.05 -2.89
N LEU A 352 -16.69 3.67 -3.47
CA LEU A 352 -16.79 4.31 -4.78
C LEU A 352 -17.12 3.25 -5.87
N GLY A 353 -16.43 2.12 -5.87
CA GLY A 353 -16.63 1.07 -6.86
C GLY A 353 -18.05 0.50 -6.85
N GLU A 354 -18.58 0.21 -5.67
CA GLU A 354 -19.95 -0.28 -5.57
C GLU A 354 -20.98 0.82 -5.88
N ALA A 355 -20.71 2.08 -5.53
CA ALA A 355 -21.56 3.20 -5.92
C ALA A 355 -21.59 3.43 -7.44
N LEU A 356 -20.50 3.16 -8.16
CA LEU A 356 -20.48 3.14 -9.63
C LEU A 356 -21.38 2.07 -10.22
N ARG A 357 -21.62 0.97 -9.48
CA ARG A 357 -22.59 -0.09 -9.83
C ARG A 357 -24.02 0.19 -9.34
N GLY A 358 -24.27 1.36 -8.74
CA GLY A 358 -25.55 1.72 -8.15
C GLY A 358 -25.85 1.02 -6.83
N LYS A 359 -24.83 0.52 -6.11
CA LYS A 359 -24.99 -0.18 -4.83
C LYS A 359 -24.44 0.62 -3.66
N SER A 360 -25.07 0.53 -2.50
CA SER A 360 -24.53 0.99 -1.23
C SER A 360 -23.94 -0.20 -0.48
N VAL A 361 -22.73 -0.03 0.04
CA VAL A 361 -22.00 -1.09 0.79
C VAL A 361 -22.08 -0.85 2.29
N ILE A 362 -22.28 0.40 2.71
CA ILE A 362 -22.38 0.81 4.10
C ILE A 362 -23.72 1.53 4.28
N THR A 363 -24.54 0.99 5.16
CA THR A 363 -25.89 1.50 5.45
C THR A 363 -26.06 1.95 6.89
N THR A 364 -25.24 1.44 7.81
CA THR A 364 -25.22 1.89 9.21
C THR A 364 -24.58 3.27 9.31
N ASP A 365 -25.20 4.12 10.12
CA ASP A 365 -24.69 5.47 10.37
C ASP A 365 -23.32 5.46 11.04
N TRP A 366 -22.49 6.40 10.62
CA TRP A 366 -21.22 6.69 11.28
C TRP A 366 -21.42 7.53 12.54
N PRO A 367 -20.58 7.38 13.56
CA PRO A 367 -20.63 8.23 14.76
C PRO A 367 -20.04 9.63 14.45
N ARG A 368 -20.71 10.40 13.59
CA ARG A 368 -20.22 11.66 13.03
C ARG A 368 -20.06 12.78 14.07
N ASN A 369 -20.73 12.64 15.21
CA ASN A 369 -20.62 13.59 16.31
C ASN A 369 -19.38 13.38 17.17
N ASP A 370 -18.67 12.26 17.00
CA ASP A 370 -17.43 11.98 17.72
C ASP A 370 -16.33 12.93 17.27
N LYS A 371 -15.68 13.55 18.24
CA LYS A 371 -14.54 14.43 17.98
C LYS A 371 -13.27 13.60 17.91
N PRO A 372 -12.55 13.61 16.76
CA PRO A 372 -11.31 12.87 16.64
C PRO A 372 -10.21 13.45 17.55
N LEU A 373 -9.26 12.61 17.93
CA LEU A 373 -8.08 13.02 18.66
C LEU A 373 -7.12 13.80 17.75
N SER A 374 -6.55 14.89 18.29
CA SER A 374 -5.42 15.56 17.67
C SER A 374 -4.17 14.63 17.63
N PHE A 375 -3.15 15.03 16.89
CA PHE A 375 -1.89 14.29 16.87
C PHE A 375 -1.23 14.20 18.26
N ASP A 376 -1.26 15.31 19.01
CA ASP A 376 -0.71 15.37 20.37
C ASP A 376 -1.55 14.58 21.38
N ASP A 377 -2.89 14.58 21.24
CA ASP A 377 -3.77 13.71 22.03
C ASP A 377 -3.43 12.23 21.80
N LYS A 378 -3.22 11.82 20.55
CA LYS A 378 -2.84 10.44 20.21
C LYS A 378 -1.53 10.03 20.86
N LYS A 379 -0.52 10.91 20.86
CA LYS A 379 0.74 10.66 21.56
C LYS A 379 0.55 10.60 23.08
N SER A 380 -0.24 11.51 23.65
CA SER A 380 -0.55 11.53 25.07
C SER A 380 -1.30 10.27 25.51
N MET A 381 -2.26 9.82 24.70
CA MET A 381 -2.95 8.55 24.87
C MET A 381 -1.99 7.35 24.86
N GLN A 382 -1.09 7.29 23.86
CA GLN A 382 -0.11 6.18 23.77
C GLN A 382 0.81 6.15 25.02
N ARG A 383 1.31 7.32 25.47
CA ARG A 383 2.08 7.41 26.71
C ARG A 383 1.30 6.93 27.91
N LYS A 384 0.06 7.39 28.06
CA LYS A 384 -0.80 7.02 29.20
C LYS A 384 -1.11 5.53 29.23
N LEU A 385 -1.45 4.94 28.07
CA LEU A 385 -1.70 3.49 27.96
C LEU A 385 -0.46 2.68 28.34
N ASN A 386 0.73 3.07 27.87
CA ASN A 386 1.99 2.42 28.26
C ASN A 386 2.26 2.53 29.77
N GLN A 387 2.03 3.71 30.37
CA GLN A 387 2.15 3.92 31.83
C GLN A 387 1.21 3.05 32.64
N LEU A 388 0.00 2.80 32.12
CA LEU A 388 -1.00 1.92 32.75
C LEU A 388 -0.75 0.42 32.46
N GLY A 389 0.34 0.05 31.76
CA GLY A 389 0.71 -1.32 31.46
C GLY A 389 0.04 -1.91 30.21
N PHE A 390 -0.74 -1.12 29.45
CA PHE A 390 -1.31 -1.54 28.18
C PHE A 390 -0.33 -1.25 27.05
N ASN A 391 0.58 -2.16 26.77
CA ASN A 391 1.63 -1.97 25.78
C ASN A 391 1.06 -1.66 24.38
N VAL A 392 1.22 -0.42 23.93
CA VAL A 392 0.81 0.06 22.60
C VAL A 392 1.98 0.26 21.63
N GLY A 393 3.21 -0.05 22.06
CA GLY A 393 4.41 0.17 21.28
C GLY A 393 4.95 1.60 21.38
N GLY A 394 5.49 2.10 20.28
CA GLY A 394 6.06 3.47 20.21
C GLY A 394 5.02 4.57 20.38
N VAL A 395 5.49 5.75 20.81
CA VAL A 395 4.67 6.97 20.95
C VAL A 395 4.87 7.81 19.68
N ASP A 396 4.18 7.44 18.62
CA ASP A 396 4.33 8.03 17.29
C ASP A 396 3.11 8.87 16.83
N GLY A 397 2.00 8.84 17.60
CA GLY A 397 0.75 9.52 17.26
C GLY A 397 -0.07 8.80 16.19
N ILE A 398 0.30 7.56 15.82
CA ILE A 398 -0.41 6.74 14.85
C ILE A 398 -1.22 5.66 15.57
N ILE A 399 -2.53 5.62 15.35
CA ILE A 399 -3.39 4.56 15.89
C ILE A 399 -3.35 3.35 14.95
N GLY A 400 -2.26 2.59 15.04
CA GLY A 400 -2.06 1.34 14.33
C GLY A 400 -2.70 0.13 15.04
N PRO A 401 -2.55 -1.11 14.49
CA PRO A 401 -3.09 -2.33 15.10
C PRO A 401 -2.60 -2.57 16.53
N GLY A 402 -1.34 -2.27 16.84
CA GLY A 402 -0.77 -2.36 18.20
C GLY A 402 -1.45 -1.42 19.17
N THR A 403 -1.62 -0.15 18.78
CA THR A 403 -2.30 0.87 19.58
C THR A 403 -3.76 0.47 19.83
N ARG A 404 -4.49 0.04 18.80
CA ARG A 404 -5.88 -0.43 18.97
C ARG A 404 -5.99 -1.66 19.87
N LYS A 405 -5.02 -2.58 19.83
CA LYS A 405 -4.96 -3.72 20.76
C LYS A 405 -4.84 -3.24 22.21
N GLY A 406 -3.97 -2.27 22.50
CA GLY A 406 -3.83 -1.70 23.83
C GLY A 406 -5.10 -0.96 24.28
N ILE A 407 -5.73 -0.19 23.38
CA ILE A 407 -7.04 0.47 23.67
C ILE A 407 -8.08 -0.58 24.03
N ARG A 408 -8.23 -1.67 23.28
CA ARG A 408 -9.15 -2.77 23.59
C ARG A 408 -8.88 -3.39 24.96
N ALA A 409 -7.62 -3.63 25.30
CA ALA A 409 -7.26 -4.18 26.60
C ALA A 409 -7.65 -3.23 27.74
N TRP A 410 -7.40 -1.93 27.59
CA TRP A 410 -7.84 -0.92 28.53
C TRP A 410 -9.36 -0.83 28.62
N GLN A 411 -10.08 -0.75 27.51
CA GLN A 411 -11.54 -0.73 27.48
C GLN A 411 -12.12 -1.94 28.22
N LYS A 412 -11.61 -3.16 27.96
CA LYS A 412 -12.02 -4.39 28.63
C LYS A 412 -11.80 -4.31 30.14
N SER A 413 -10.68 -3.77 30.62
CA SER A 413 -10.39 -3.61 32.05
C SER A 413 -11.35 -2.63 32.75
N ARG A 414 -12.10 -1.84 31.98
CA ARG A 414 -13.08 -0.86 32.47
C ARG A 414 -14.53 -1.27 32.21
N GLY A 415 -14.79 -2.50 31.77
CA GLY A 415 -16.13 -2.96 31.43
C GLY A 415 -16.75 -2.23 30.23
N LEU A 416 -15.94 -1.61 29.36
CA LEU A 416 -16.39 -0.92 28.17
C LEU A 416 -16.36 -1.87 26.96
N PRO A 417 -17.18 -1.62 25.91
CA PRO A 417 -17.02 -2.33 24.65
C PRO A 417 -15.57 -2.23 24.17
N ALA A 418 -14.89 -3.40 24.08
CA ALA A 418 -13.47 -3.46 23.78
C ALA A 418 -13.22 -3.40 22.26
N ASP A 419 -13.70 -2.35 21.59
CA ASP A 419 -13.70 -2.18 20.14
C ASP A 419 -12.42 -1.57 19.56
N GLY A 420 -11.56 -1.01 20.43
CA GLY A 420 -10.31 -0.37 20.03
C GLY A 420 -10.49 1.02 19.40
N TYR A 421 -11.71 1.55 19.42
CA TYR A 421 -12.01 2.90 18.98
C TYR A 421 -11.95 3.86 20.17
N ILE A 422 -11.44 5.07 19.96
CA ILE A 422 -11.36 6.10 20.97
C ILE A 422 -11.58 7.48 20.32
N GLU A 423 -12.39 8.27 20.98
CA GLU A 423 -12.71 9.65 20.63
C GLU A 423 -12.45 10.56 21.85
N GLN A 424 -12.69 11.87 21.73
CA GLN A 424 -12.32 12.86 22.74
C GLN A 424 -12.89 12.58 24.15
N ASP A 425 -14.12 12.12 24.28
CA ASP A 425 -14.71 11.92 25.60
C ASP A 425 -14.13 10.65 26.26
N LEU A 426 -13.91 9.60 25.49
CA LEU A 426 -13.25 8.40 26.00
C LEU A 426 -11.77 8.68 26.33
N PHE A 427 -11.10 9.52 25.52
CA PHE A 427 -9.74 9.99 25.79
C PHE A 427 -9.66 10.76 27.12
N LYS A 428 -10.58 11.71 27.41
CA LYS A 428 -10.63 12.41 28.69
C LYS A 428 -10.77 11.44 29.87
N ARG A 429 -11.62 10.42 29.71
CA ARG A 429 -11.78 9.36 30.74
C ARG A 429 -10.53 8.56 30.96
N LEU A 430 -9.73 8.29 29.92
CA LEU A 430 -8.44 7.63 30.04
C LEU A 430 -7.42 8.54 30.76
N MET A 431 -7.39 9.81 30.40
CA MET A 431 -6.40 10.76 30.98
C MET A 431 -6.68 11.10 32.44
N ALA A 432 -7.91 10.94 32.91
CA ALA A 432 -8.33 11.15 34.30
C ALA A 432 -7.95 10.01 35.27
N GLN A 433 -7.33 8.95 34.78
CA GLN A 433 -6.80 7.82 35.57
C GLN A 433 -5.34 8.06 35.91
#